data_fdfa0f300c8cafcb9af1e21cee815cff
#
_entry.id   fdfa0f300c8cafcb9af1e21cee815cff
#
_cell.length_a   1.000
_cell.length_b   1.000
_cell.length_c   1.000
_cell.angle_alpha   90.00
_cell.angle_beta   90.00
_cell.angle_gamma   90.00
#
_symmetry.space_group_name_H-M   'P 1'
#
loop_
_entity.id
_entity.type
_entity.pdbx_description
1 polymer ?
#
loop_
_entity_poly.entity_id
_entity_poly.type
_entity_poly.pdbx_seq_one_letter_code
_entity_poly.pdbx_strand_id
1 'polypeptide(L)'
;MKVLKTLGATLLSIALLAAATTATASAAAYKHYVACGVSQNAKPAHKCPKKAKKGAFFKSLKADVNYSVCVKFPTGKNICAKAQPATQGTLYVNKVTSNIPGKHRVTWFVEGKRVGSFVFRVTG
;
A
#
# COMPACT_ATOMS: atom_id res chain seq x y z
N MET A 1 16.59 -44.91 -18.30
CA MET A 1 16.19 -43.82 -19.16
C MET A 1 14.89 -43.23 -18.80
N LYS A 2 13.89 -43.99 -18.77
CA LYS A 2 12.58 -43.47 -18.43
C LYS A 2 12.52 -42.81 -17.11
N VAL A 3 13.32 -43.25 -16.23
CA VAL A 3 13.37 -42.75 -14.89
C VAL A 3 13.53 -41.25 -14.81
N LEU A 4 14.27 -40.74 -15.71
CA LEU A 4 14.57 -39.32 -15.70
C LEU A 4 13.36 -38.44 -15.85
N LYS A 5 12.41 -38.89 -16.58
CA LYS A 5 11.22 -38.08 -16.78
C LYS A 5 10.48 -37.85 -15.51
N THR A 6 10.51 -38.82 -14.69
CA THR A 6 9.81 -38.76 -13.43
C THR A 6 10.32 -37.61 -12.59
N LEU A 7 11.58 -37.36 -12.70
CA LEU A 7 12.18 -36.31 -11.90
C LEU A 7 11.63 -34.98 -12.26
N GLY A 8 11.38 -34.76 -13.52
CA GLY A 8 10.85 -33.48 -13.95
C GLY A 8 9.53 -33.18 -13.31
N ALA A 9 8.72 -34.17 -13.11
CA ALA A 9 7.42 -33.96 -12.54
C ALA A 9 7.53 -33.47 -11.10
N THR A 10 8.51 -33.97 -10.40
CA THR A 10 8.69 -33.60 -9.01
C THR A 10 8.98 -32.13 -8.87
N LEU A 11 9.72 -31.61 -9.77
CA LEU A 11 10.12 -30.21 -9.70
C LEU A 11 8.94 -29.26 -9.79
N LEU A 12 7.92 -29.67 -10.49
CA LEU A 12 6.74 -28.82 -10.65
C LEU A 12 6.09 -28.50 -9.31
N SER A 13 6.06 -29.44 -8.45
CA SER A 13 5.43 -29.23 -7.15
C SER A 13 6.11 -28.14 -6.38
N ILE A 14 7.41 -28.09 -6.48
CA ILE A 14 8.20 -27.11 -5.76
C ILE A 14 7.91 -25.71 -6.24
N ALA A 15 7.69 -25.56 -7.51
CA ALA A 15 7.42 -24.25 -8.07
C ALA A 15 6.16 -23.62 -7.49
N LEU A 16 5.17 -24.42 -7.19
CA LEU A 16 3.93 -23.92 -6.63
C LEU A 16 4.12 -23.33 -5.25
N LEU A 17 4.96 -23.96 -4.46
CA LEU A 17 5.21 -23.49 -3.11
C LEU A 17 5.91 -22.15 -3.13
N ALA A 18 6.79 -21.96 -4.07
CA ALA A 18 7.52 -20.71 -4.18
C ALA A 18 6.59 -19.54 -4.46
N ALA A 19 5.59 -19.74 -5.27
CA ALA A 19 4.65 -18.70 -5.59
C ALA A 19 3.87 -18.25 -4.37
N ALA A 20 3.44 -19.16 -3.55
CA ALA A 20 2.69 -18.83 -2.34
C ALA A 20 3.55 -18.03 -1.36
N THR A 21 4.81 -18.40 -1.24
CA THR A 21 5.72 -17.72 -0.35
C THR A 21 5.95 -16.28 -0.77
N THR A 22 6.04 -16.05 -2.07
CA THR A 22 6.27 -14.71 -2.59
C THR A 22 5.14 -13.75 -2.22
N ALA A 23 3.90 -14.20 -2.29
CA ALA A 23 2.76 -13.36 -1.96
C ALA A 23 2.79 -12.94 -0.50
N THR A 24 3.19 -13.84 0.40
CA THR A 24 3.26 -13.53 1.82
C THR A 24 4.37 -12.53 2.11
N ALA A 25 5.50 -12.69 1.48
CA ALA A 25 6.62 -11.79 1.69
C ALA A 25 6.29 -10.36 1.28
N SER A 26 5.51 -10.20 0.22
CA SER A 26 5.13 -8.88 -0.27
C SER A 26 4.33 -8.10 0.76
N ALA A 27 3.44 -8.75 1.48
CA ALA A 27 2.58 -8.12 2.47
C ALA A 27 3.37 -7.55 3.65
N ALA A 28 4.53 -8.14 3.96
CA ALA A 28 5.35 -7.70 5.09
C ALA A 28 6.41 -6.67 4.71
N ALA A 29 6.47 -6.25 3.46
CA ALA A 29 7.53 -5.37 2.98
C ALA A 29 7.23 -3.89 3.14
N TYR A 30 5.99 -3.51 3.40
CA TYR A 30 5.58 -2.10 3.44
C TYR A 30 4.67 -1.82 4.61
N LYS A 31 4.71 -0.56 5.07
CA LYS A 31 3.79 -0.05 6.06
C LYS A 31 3.01 1.09 5.42
N HIS A 32 1.70 1.07 5.55
CA HIS A 32 0.86 2.10 4.95
C HIS A 32 -0.40 2.32 5.79
N TYR A 33 -0.77 3.56 5.96
CA TYR A 33 -1.97 3.92 6.73
C TYR A 33 -2.35 5.37 6.47
N VAL A 34 -3.53 5.75 6.92
CA VAL A 34 -3.99 7.13 6.91
C VAL A 34 -4.09 7.60 8.35
N ALA A 35 -3.75 8.85 8.59
CA ALA A 35 -3.87 9.49 9.89
C ALA A 35 -4.56 10.84 9.75
N CYS A 36 -5.17 11.31 10.85
CA CYS A 36 -5.76 12.63 10.91
C CYS A 36 -4.69 13.64 11.34
N GLY A 37 -3.68 13.77 10.52
CA GLY A 37 -2.53 14.63 10.76
C GLY A 37 -1.44 14.29 9.78
N VAL A 38 -0.43 15.14 9.68
CA VAL A 38 0.67 14.95 8.72
C VAL A 38 2.03 14.85 9.42
N SER A 39 2.06 14.83 10.75
CA SER A 39 3.31 14.69 11.47
C SER A 39 3.75 13.24 11.52
N GLN A 40 5.06 13.04 11.72
CA GLN A 40 5.63 11.69 11.78
C GLN A 40 5.04 10.86 12.93
N ASN A 41 4.48 11.53 13.94
CA ASN A 41 3.91 10.86 15.10
C ASN A 41 2.42 10.59 14.98
N ALA A 42 1.80 10.98 13.88
CA ALA A 42 0.38 10.76 13.70
C ALA A 42 0.05 9.28 13.64
N LYS A 43 -0.99 8.88 14.34
CA LYS A 43 -1.37 7.48 14.43
C LYS A 43 -2.46 7.13 13.42
N PRO A 44 -2.51 5.87 12.96
CA PRO A 44 -3.56 5.44 12.03
C PRO A 44 -4.94 5.75 12.57
N ALA A 45 -5.82 6.22 11.70
CA ALA A 45 -7.20 6.53 12.06
C ALA A 45 -8.13 6.26 10.89
N HIS A 46 -9.28 5.67 11.19
CA HIS A 46 -10.30 5.36 10.18
C HIS A 46 -11.39 6.43 10.10
N LYS A 47 -11.34 7.42 10.98
CA LYS A 47 -12.26 8.56 10.96
C LYS A 47 -11.49 9.83 11.20
N CYS A 48 -11.74 10.84 10.38
CA CYS A 48 -11.11 12.15 10.54
C CYS A 48 -12.16 13.24 10.47
N PRO A 49 -12.10 14.23 11.36
CA PRO A 49 -12.97 15.39 11.25
C PRO A 49 -12.72 16.13 9.94
N LYS A 50 -13.74 16.78 9.44
CA LYS A 50 -13.70 17.49 8.16
C LYS A 50 -12.53 18.47 8.09
N LYS A 51 -12.28 19.21 9.15
CA LYS A 51 -11.23 20.25 9.17
C LYS A 51 -9.84 19.73 9.49
N ALA A 52 -9.70 18.49 9.89
CA ALA A 52 -8.39 17.95 10.23
C ALA A 52 -7.54 17.76 8.98
N LYS A 53 -6.26 17.99 9.11
CA LYS A 53 -5.31 17.61 8.07
C LYS A 53 -5.26 16.09 8.03
N LYS A 54 -5.13 15.55 6.83
CA LYS A 54 -5.09 14.09 6.66
C LYS A 54 -3.84 13.74 5.88
N GLY A 55 -3.21 12.64 6.24
CA GLY A 55 -2.01 12.18 5.58
C GLY A 55 -2.10 10.71 5.22
N ALA A 56 -1.62 10.38 4.04
CA ALA A 56 -1.43 9.00 3.63
C ALA A 56 0.05 8.68 3.82
N PHE A 57 0.34 7.74 4.69
CA PHE A 57 1.71 7.42 5.10
C PHE A 57 2.20 6.14 4.44
N PHE A 58 3.48 6.13 4.08
CA PHE A 58 4.11 4.99 3.45
C PHE A 58 5.55 4.83 3.93
N LYS A 59 5.93 3.60 4.21
CA LYS A 59 7.30 3.26 4.59
C LYS A 59 7.68 1.94 3.94
N SER A 60 8.79 1.93 3.21
CA SER A 60 9.35 0.69 2.67
C SER A 60 10.28 0.09 3.70
N LEU A 61 10.08 -1.16 4.05
CA LEU A 61 10.82 -1.78 5.14
C LEU A 61 12.08 -2.51 4.68
N LYS A 62 12.13 -2.93 3.42
CA LYS A 62 13.20 -3.82 2.96
C LYS A 62 14.05 -3.32 1.81
N ALA A 63 13.62 -2.30 1.08
CA ALA A 63 14.36 -1.84 -0.09
C ALA A 63 13.96 -0.41 -0.45
N ASP A 64 14.82 0.27 -1.19
CA ASP A 64 14.46 1.53 -1.82
C ASP A 64 13.52 1.22 -2.98
N VAL A 65 12.43 1.96 -3.10
CA VAL A 65 11.43 1.72 -4.13
C VAL A 65 10.89 3.05 -4.65
N ASN A 66 10.14 2.99 -5.74
CA ASN A 66 9.31 4.09 -6.18
C ASN A 66 7.88 3.75 -5.81
N TYR A 67 7.18 4.70 -5.17
CA TYR A 67 5.80 4.45 -4.76
C TYR A 67 4.89 5.57 -5.23
N SER A 68 3.62 5.26 -5.37
CA SER A 68 2.60 6.26 -5.64
C SER A 68 1.37 5.94 -4.81
N VAL A 69 0.50 6.93 -4.67
CA VAL A 69 -0.70 6.79 -3.87
C VAL A 69 -1.88 7.40 -4.61
N CYS A 70 -3.02 6.74 -4.57
CA CYS A 70 -4.26 7.20 -5.16
C CYS A 70 -5.33 7.29 -4.09
N VAL A 71 -6.19 8.31 -4.18
CA VAL A 71 -7.30 8.48 -3.25
C VAL A 71 -8.59 8.44 -4.04
N LYS A 72 -9.47 7.53 -3.67
CA LYS A 72 -10.82 7.47 -4.22
C LYS A 72 -11.78 8.17 -3.27
N PHE A 73 -12.47 9.17 -3.77
CA PHE A 73 -13.39 10.01 -3.01
C PHE A 73 -14.78 9.39 -2.95
N PRO A 74 -15.64 9.86 -2.03
CA PRO A 74 -17.03 9.39 -1.97
C PRO A 74 -17.79 9.63 -3.27
N THR A 75 -17.40 10.63 -4.04
CA THR A 75 -18.01 10.94 -5.34
C THR A 75 -17.65 9.94 -6.43
N GLY A 76 -16.68 9.05 -6.17
CA GLY A 76 -16.15 8.12 -7.17
C GLY A 76 -14.92 8.64 -7.88
N LYS A 77 -14.59 9.93 -7.70
CA LYS A 77 -13.38 10.50 -8.30
C LYS A 77 -12.13 9.86 -7.70
N ASN A 78 -11.16 9.58 -8.55
CA ASN A 78 -9.89 8.97 -8.13
C ASN A 78 -8.74 9.88 -8.53
N ILE A 79 -7.94 10.31 -7.56
CA ILE A 79 -6.81 11.20 -7.80
C ILE A 79 -5.55 10.50 -7.35
N CYS A 80 -4.55 10.48 -8.23
CA CYS A 80 -3.27 9.82 -7.95
C CYS A 80 -2.14 10.84 -7.96
N ALA A 81 -1.25 10.71 -6.98
CA ALA A 81 -0.02 11.49 -6.96
C ALA A 81 1.01 10.84 -7.88
N LYS A 82 1.97 11.65 -8.34
CA LYS A 82 3.08 11.11 -9.12
C LYS A 82 3.90 10.13 -8.30
N ALA A 83 4.45 9.14 -8.96
CA ALA A 83 5.37 8.21 -8.31
C ALA A 83 6.60 8.97 -7.82
N GLN A 84 7.07 8.61 -6.64
CA GLN A 84 8.26 9.24 -6.06
C GLN A 84 9.13 8.20 -5.39
N PRO A 85 10.45 8.48 -5.29
CA PRO A 85 11.35 7.52 -4.64
C PRO A 85 11.10 7.51 -3.13
N ALA A 86 11.24 6.32 -2.55
CA ALA A 86 11.14 6.11 -1.11
C ALA A 86 12.36 5.35 -0.65
N THR A 87 13.15 5.97 0.22
CA THR A 87 14.31 5.33 0.82
C THR A 87 13.86 4.35 1.89
N GLN A 88 14.50 3.19 1.92
CA GLN A 88 14.20 2.17 2.91
C GLN A 88 14.24 2.75 4.32
N GLY A 89 13.23 2.44 5.12
CA GLY A 89 13.16 2.83 6.52
C GLY A 89 12.69 4.25 6.78
N THR A 90 12.44 5.05 5.75
CA THR A 90 11.95 6.42 5.92
C THR A 90 10.44 6.47 5.75
N LEU A 91 9.78 7.20 6.64
CA LEU A 91 8.34 7.37 6.59
C LEU A 91 8.00 8.58 5.72
N TYR A 92 7.20 8.38 4.70
CA TYR A 92 6.75 9.42 3.79
C TYR A 92 5.28 9.70 4.01
N VAL A 93 4.87 10.95 3.78
CA VAL A 93 3.48 11.35 3.92
C VAL A 93 3.04 12.15 2.70
N ASN A 94 1.87 11.79 2.17
CA ASN A 94 1.20 12.56 1.13
C ASN A 94 -0.05 13.17 1.75
N LYS A 95 -0.23 14.47 1.61
CA LYS A 95 -1.41 15.15 2.13
C LYS A 95 -2.65 14.72 1.37
N VAL A 96 -3.71 14.43 2.10
CA VAL A 96 -5.02 14.15 1.51
C VAL A 96 -5.89 15.36 1.81
N THR A 97 -6.19 16.13 0.78
CA THR A 97 -6.85 17.43 0.94
C THR A 97 -8.36 17.37 0.75
N SER A 98 -8.97 16.27 1.07
CA SER A 98 -10.42 16.12 0.94
C SER A 98 -11.14 16.56 2.21
N ASN A 99 -12.14 17.41 2.07
CA ASN A 99 -13.06 17.76 3.16
C ASN A 99 -14.47 17.25 2.87
N ILE A 100 -14.62 16.36 1.90
CA ILE A 100 -15.91 15.80 1.51
C ILE A 100 -16.30 14.74 2.53
N PRO A 101 -17.44 14.89 3.23
CA PRO A 101 -17.86 13.85 4.18
C PRO A 101 -18.11 12.53 3.46
N GLY A 102 -17.74 11.45 4.11
CA GLY A 102 -17.99 10.13 3.58
C GLY A 102 -16.74 9.26 3.47
N LYS A 103 -16.91 8.12 2.85
CA LYS A 103 -15.90 7.08 2.76
C LYS A 103 -14.87 7.38 1.67
N HIS A 104 -13.61 7.30 2.04
CA HIS A 104 -12.48 7.43 1.13
C HIS A 104 -11.66 6.16 1.17
N ARG A 105 -11.05 5.83 0.04
CA ARG A 105 -10.12 4.70 -0.03
C ARG A 105 -8.78 5.18 -0.58
N VAL A 106 -7.72 4.94 0.17
CA VAL A 106 -6.36 5.24 -0.26
C VAL A 106 -5.71 3.94 -0.68
N THR A 107 -5.05 3.94 -1.83
CA THR A 107 -4.36 2.76 -2.36
C THR A 107 -2.92 3.14 -2.68
N TRP A 108 -1.99 2.29 -2.25
CA TRP A 108 -0.56 2.48 -2.51
C TRP A 108 -0.08 1.50 -3.56
N PHE A 109 0.84 1.98 -4.40
CA PHE A 109 1.46 1.18 -5.46
C PHE A 109 2.96 1.28 -5.33
N VAL A 110 3.67 0.18 -5.55
CA VAL A 110 5.13 0.15 -5.60
C VAL A 110 5.52 -0.39 -6.96
N GLU A 111 6.34 0.37 -7.67
CA GLU A 111 6.75 0.04 -9.04
C GLU A 111 5.54 -0.29 -9.91
N GLY A 112 4.46 0.47 -9.72
CA GLY A 112 3.24 0.30 -10.49
C GLY A 112 2.30 -0.81 -10.04
N LYS A 113 2.67 -1.56 -9.02
CA LYS A 113 1.84 -2.67 -8.52
C LYS A 113 1.19 -2.31 -7.21
N ARG A 114 -0.09 -2.60 -7.08
CA ARG A 114 -0.83 -2.35 -5.84
C ARG A 114 -0.26 -3.17 -4.70
N VAL A 115 0.05 -2.51 -3.58
CA VAL A 115 0.56 -3.18 -2.40
C VAL A 115 -0.38 -3.12 -1.20
N GLY A 116 -1.36 -2.24 -1.22
CA GLY A 116 -2.33 -2.19 -0.13
C GLY A 116 -3.27 -1.01 -0.24
N SER A 117 -4.28 -1.00 0.62
CA SER A 117 -5.23 0.10 0.69
C SER A 117 -5.66 0.33 2.13
N PHE A 118 -6.28 1.47 2.37
CA PHE A 118 -6.76 1.87 3.69
C PHE A 118 -8.02 2.71 3.51
N VAL A 119 -9.08 2.34 4.22
CA VAL A 119 -10.35 3.06 4.13
C VAL A 119 -10.49 3.96 5.34
N PHE A 120 -10.85 5.21 5.11
CA PHE A 120 -11.15 6.13 6.19
C PHE A 120 -12.38 6.96 5.84
N ARG A 121 -13.01 7.53 6.84
CA ARG A 121 -14.21 8.33 6.67
C ARG A 121 -13.98 9.74 7.16
N VAL A 122 -14.37 10.72 6.36
CA VAL A 122 -14.39 12.12 6.77
C VAL A 122 -15.76 12.39 7.37
N THR A 123 -15.77 12.92 8.60
CA THR A 123 -16.99 13.24 9.32
C THR A 123 -17.15 14.76 9.39
N GLY A 124 -18.33 15.19 9.50
CA GLY A 124 -18.58 16.60 9.57
C GLY A 124 -19.95 16.98 9.34
#